data_b718aa820bd3d6022a54bb9f71b6bb3d
#
_entry.id   b718aa820bd3d6022a54bb9f71b6bb3d
#
_cell.length_a   1.000
_cell.length_b   1.000
_cell.length_c   1.000
_cell.angle_alpha   90.00
_cell.angle_beta   90.00
_cell.angle_gamma   90.00
#
_symmetry.space_group_name_H-M   'P 1'
#
loop_
_entity.id
_entity.type
_entity.pdbx_description
1 polymer ?
#
loop_
_entity_poly.entity_id
_entity_poly.type
_entity_poly.pdbx_seq_one_letter_code
_entity_poly.pdbx_strand_id
1 'polypeptide(L)'
;MNAISTPMPPSLWAATAPAPPVTEPLLGEARTGVAVVGAGFTGLSAALHLAEAGVPVTVLEGAEIGWGASGRNNGQVIPNMSRLDPDAIVASVAREHGGRDKGEELVGLIRDSASLVFDLIRKHGIQAEAVQNGWIQPAHRPSRMKLAASRVEQWGRRGAPVRMVDRAEMAALAGTDYWHGGWENKTGGRINPLGYARGLAAAAMRAGAVVHTGSPVRAIRQEPGGWAVETPRGVLHAERVIIATHAYTGDFWPGLKQSIVPVRSYQMGTSVLSDNIRKSILPEGHALSDTQGDLYFYRFDANGRLVTGGGLIVPFGWEGRIRARITERVKRVFPQIGDVTFDYIWWGYVAATDDKMPHVYELAPGVLSWTGCNGRGVALATALGRELAKAS
;
A
#
# COMPACT_ATOMS: atom_id res chain seq x y z
N MET A 1 27.79 1.41 -20.90
CA MET A 1 27.46 2.32 -19.78
C MET A 1 26.63 1.52 -18.80
N ASN A 2 27.12 1.36 -17.57
CA ASN A 2 26.40 0.60 -16.55
C ASN A 2 25.02 1.24 -16.33
N ALA A 3 23.95 0.44 -16.44
CA ALA A 3 22.62 0.86 -16.02
C ALA A 3 22.75 1.31 -14.55
N ILE A 4 22.53 2.58 -14.27
CA ILE A 4 22.55 3.09 -12.90
C ILE A 4 21.32 2.48 -12.23
N SER A 5 21.54 1.37 -11.53
CA SER A 5 20.54 0.82 -10.61
C SER A 5 20.25 1.90 -9.58
N THR A 6 19.03 2.40 -9.52
CA THR A 6 18.62 3.32 -8.46
C THR A 6 18.41 2.50 -7.19
N PRO A 7 19.35 2.58 -6.21
CA PRO A 7 19.29 1.72 -5.04
C PRO A 7 18.06 2.03 -4.18
N MET A 8 17.62 1.05 -3.41
CA MET A 8 16.59 1.25 -2.40
C MET A 8 17.04 2.33 -1.40
N PRO A 9 16.24 3.38 -1.18
CA PRO A 9 16.63 4.41 -0.21
C PRO A 9 16.69 3.83 1.21
N PRO A 10 17.59 4.36 2.06
CA PRO A 10 17.67 3.94 3.45
C PRO A 10 16.31 4.04 4.14
N SER A 11 15.87 2.93 4.75
CA SER A 11 14.62 2.86 5.50
C SER A 11 14.66 1.67 6.46
N LEU A 12 13.76 1.64 7.43
CA LEU A 12 13.58 0.47 8.29
C LEU A 12 13.35 -0.79 7.46
N TRP A 13 12.55 -0.69 6.41
CA TRP A 13 12.22 -1.85 5.58
C TRP A 13 13.39 -2.32 4.71
N ALA A 14 14.21 -1.41 4.22
CA ALA A 14 15.43 -1.78 3.50
C ALA A 14 16.41 -2.54 4.40
N ALA A 15 16.44 -2.20 5.71
CA ALA A 15 17.32 -2.85 6.69
C ALA A 15 16.79 -4.19 7.23
N THR A 16 15.46 -4.43 7.17
CA THR A 16 14.84 -5.59 7.86
C THR A 16 14.16 -6.58 6.91
N ALA A 17 13.83 -6.19 5.68
CA ALA A 17 13.20 -7.09 4.73
C ALA A 17 14.16 -8.19 4.25
N PRO A 18 13.69 -9.41 3.95
CA PRO A 18 14.47 -10.44 3.30
C PRO A 18 15.09 -9.95 1.99
N ALA A 19 16.17 -10.59 1.55
CA ALA A 19 16.79 -10.29 0.26
C ALA A 19 15.79 -10.45 -0.90
N PRO A 20 15.84 -9.60 -1.94
CA PRO A 20 15.00 -9.77 -3.11
C PRO A 20 15.42 -11.03 -3.89
N PRO A 21 14.51 -11.63 -4.67
CA PRO A 21 14.89 -12.64 -5.65
C PRO A 21 15.85 -12.04 -6.67
N VAL A 22 16.75 -12.90 -7.22
CA VAL A 22 17.70 -12.49 -8.25
C VAL A 22 16.95 -12.24 -9.56
N THR A 23 17.23 -11.11 -10.18
CA THR A 23 16.62 -10.69 -11.45
C THR A 23 17.65 -9.99 -12.30
N GLU A 24 17.49 -10.07 -13.62
CA GLU A 24 18.36 -9.41 -14.59
C GLU A 24 17.58 -8.36 -15.37
N PRO A 25 18.21 -7.27 -15.85
CA PRO A 25 17.58 -6.32 -16.75
C PRO A 25 17.13 -6.98 -18.05
N LEU A 26 16.06 -6.44 -18.66
CA LEU A 26 15.67 -6.83 -20.02
C LEU A 26 16.76 -6.45 -21.02
N LEU A 27 17.21 -7.42 -21.79
CA LEU A 27 18.22 -7.24 -22.87
C LEU A 27 17.65 -7.73 -24.19
N GLY A 28 17.83 -6.92 -25.25
CA GLY A 28 17.36 -7.27 -26.59
C GLY A 28 15.83 -7.33 -26.69
N GLU A 29 15.33 -8.22 -27.50
CA GLU A 29 13.87 -8.38 -27.72
C GLU A 29 13.34 -9.60 -26.98
N ALA A 30 12.15 -9.44 -26.38
CA ALA A 30 11.41 -10.53 -25.72
C ALA A 30 9.92 -10.43 -26.05
N ARG A 31 9.17 -11.53 -25.85
CA ARG A 31 7.73 -11.61 -26.08
C ARG A 31 7.01 -12.18 -24.86
N THR A 32 5.80 -11.70 -24.60
CA THR A 32 4.95 -12.18 -23.49
C THR A 32 3.46 -11.98 -23.85
N GLY A 33 2.55 -12.64 -23.17
CA GLY A 33 1.12 -12.35 -23.29
C GLY A 33 0.78 -11.02 -22.63
N VAL A 34 1.24 -10.80 -21.38
CA VAL A 34 0.96 -9.57 -20.62
C VAL A 34 2.26 -8.94 -20.13
N ALA A 35 2.52 -7.68 -20.49
CA ALA A 35 3.58 -6.86 -19.92
C ALA A 35 3.04 -6.10 -18.70
N VAL A 36 3.72 -6.18 -17.56
CA VAL A 36 3.39 -5.42 -16.35
C VAL A 36 4.49 -4.39 -16.09
N VAL A 37 4.14 -3.12 -16.01
CA VAL A 37 5.07 -2.02 -15.75
C VAL A 37 5.02 -1.63 -14.29
N GLY A 38 6.07 -1.96 -13.54
CA GLY A 38 6.23 -1.68 -12.11
C GLY A 38 6.08 -2.92 -11.21
N ALA A 39 7.10 -3.20 -10.39
CA ALA A 39 7.15 -4.28 -9.41
C ALA A 39 6.76 -3.80 -7.99
N GLY A 40 5.65 -3.07 -7.89
CA GLY A 40 4.94 -2.77 -6.65
C GLY A 40 3.86 -3.81 -6.35
N PHE A 41 3.07 -3.60 -5.30
CA PHE A 41 1.99 -4.53 -4.89
C PHE A 41 1.01 -4.85 -6.03
N THR A 42 0.58 -3.84 -6.79
CA THR A 42 -0.36 -4.04 -7.91
C THR A 42 0.24 -4.92 -8.98
N GLY A 43 1.42 -4.54 -9.48
CA GLY A 43 2.05 -5.27 -10.60
C GLY A 43 2.43 -6.70 -10.21
N LEU A 44 2.95 -6.90 -9.00
CA LEU A 44 3.34 -8.22 -8.51
C LEU A 44 2.11 -9.10 -8.19
N SER A 45 1.03 -8.52 -7.66
CA SER A 45 -0.23 -9.24 -7.49
C SER A 45 -0.83 -9.63 -8.84
N ALA A 46 -0.82 -8.71 -9.82
CA ALA A 46 -1.29 -9.04 -11.18
C ALA A 46 -0.44 -10.15 -11.80
N ALA A 47 0.89 -10.03 -11.75
CA ALA A 47 1.79 -11.03 -12.30
C ALA A 47 1.62 -12.41 -11.66
N LEU A 48 1.43 -12.46 -10.32
CA LEU A 48 1.18 -13.72 -9.63
C LEU A 48 -0.10 -14.38 -10.09
N HIS A 49 -1.22 -13.63 -10.16
CA HIS A 49 -2.52 -14.21 -10.55
C HIS A 49 -2.54 -14.61 -12.03
N LEU A 50 -1.88 -13.85 -12.93
CA LEU A 50 -1.71 -14.23 -14.33
C LEU A 50 -0.89 -15.51 -14.48
N ALA A 51 0.27 -15.59 -13.81
CA ALA A 51 1.11 -16.77 -13.87
C ALA A 51 0.43 -18.02 -13.30
N GLU A 52 -0.32 -17.88 -12.18
CA GLU A 52 -1.12 -18.97 -11.62
C GLU A 52 -2.26 -19.42 -12.57
N ALA A 53 -2.75 -18.52 -13.42
CA ALA A 53 -3.72 -18.85 -14.47
C ALA A 53 -3.07 -19.38 -15.76
N GLY A 54 -1.73 -19.55 -15.79
CA GLY A 54 -1.01 -20.04 -16.97
C GLY A 54 -0.80 -19.01 -18.07
N VAL A 55 -1.04 -17.71 -17.80
CA VAL A 55 -0.84 -16.63 -18.76
C VAL A 55 0.63 -16.18 -18.72
N PRO A 56 1.35 -16.18 -19.87
CA PRO A 56 2.71 -15.67 -19.93
C PRO A 56 2.76 -14.20 -19.52
N VAL A 57 3.51 -13.86 -18.48
CA VAL A 57 3.61 -12.52 -17.93
C VAL A 57 5.03 -12.11 -17.64
N THR A 58 5.39 -10.89 -18.04
CA THR A 58 6.70 -10.28 -17.77
C THR A 58 6.54 -8.93 -17.08
N VAL A 59 7.21 -8.76 -15.95
CA VAL A 59 7.23 -7.52 -15.15
C VAL A 59 8.49 -6.74 -15.47
N LEU A 60 8.36 -5.45 -15.80
CA LEU A 60 9.45 -4.49 -15.99
C LEU A 60 9.48 -3.50 -14.82
N GLU A 61 10.54 -3.51 -14.05
CA GLU A 61 10.76 -2.58 -12.93
C GLU A 61 11.97 -1.68 -13.21
N GLY A 62 11.79 -0.38 -13.03
CA GLY A 62 12.84 0.59 -13.32
C GLY A 62 14.01 0.57 -12.35
N ALA A 63 13.78 0.13 -11.11
CA ALA A 63 14.77 0.08 -10.04
C ALA A 63 14.84 -1.33 -9.43
N GLU A 64 14.53 -1.44 -8.14
CA GLU A 64 14.46 -2.71 -7.40
C GLU A 64 12.99 -3.07 -7.09
N ILE A 65 12.74 -4.36 -6.84
CA ILE A 65 11.40 -4.82 -6.41
C ILE A 65 10.93 -4.05 -5.18
N GLY A 66 9.74 -3.44 -5.29
CA GLY A 66 9.14 -2.66 -4.22
C GLY A 66 9.76 -1.27 -4.00
N TRP A 67 10.63 -0.79 -4.88
CA TRP A 67 11.33 0.50 -4.74
C TRP A 67 10.38 1.69 -4.55
N GLY A 68 9.22 1.68 -5.16
CA GLY A 68 8.21 2.74 -5.06
C GLY A 68 7.48 2.77 -3.71
N ALA A 69 6.21 3.17 -3.71
CA ALA A 69 5.37 3.28 -2.50
C ALA A 69 5.25 1.95 -1.74
N SER A 70 5.33 0.83 -2.43
CA SER A 70 5.15 -0.51 -1.85
C SER A 70 6.20 -0.86 -0.80
N GLY A 71 7.46 -0.46 -0.99
CA GLY A 71 8.52 -0.69 0.00
C GLY A 71 8.73 0.48 0.96
N ARG A 72 7.90 1.54 0.92
CA ARG A 72 8.10 2.76 1.73
C ARG A 72 6.95 3.10 2.65
N ASN A 73 5.80 2.44 2.52
CA ASN A 73 4.62 2.70 3.35
C ASN A 73 4.81 2.21 4.80
N ASN A 74 3.84 2.49 5.67
CA ASN A 74 3.93 2.10 7.09
C ASN A 74 3.64 0.61 7.35
N GLY A 75 3.20 -0.15 6.36
CA GLY A 75 2.90 -1.57 6.48
C GLY A 75 1.60 -1.90 7.22
N GLN A 76 0.69 -0.95 7.40
CA GLN A 76 -0.65 -1.27 7.89
C GLN A 76 -1.52 -1.82 6.75
N VAL A 77 -2.17 -2.94 7.00
CA VAL A 77 -3.13 -3.58 6.08
C VAL A 77 -4.53 -3.18 6.50
N ILE A 78 -5.15 -2.28 5.74
CA ILE A 78 -6.38 -1.59 6.15
C ILE A 78 -7.47 -1.81 5.11
N PRO A 79 -8.57 -2.49 5.46
CA PRO A 79 -9.68 -2.82 4.55
C PRO A 79 -10.74 -1.71 4.50
N ASN A 80 -10.31 -0.47 4.28
CA ASN A 80 -11.23 0.66 4.07
C ASN A 80 -10.56 1.80 3.31
N MET A 81 -11.35 2.73 2.81
CA MET A 81 -10.86 4.00 2.26
C MET A 81 -10.59 5.01 3.39
N SER A 82 -9.70 5.97 3.14
CA SER A 82 -9.31 6.94 4.17
C SER A 82 -10.36 8.02 4.44
N ARG A 83 -11.10 8.41 3.41
CA ARG A 83 -11.99 9.59 3.42
C ARG A 83 -13.42 9.29 3.01
N LEU A 84 -13.67 8.14 2.44
CA LEU A 84 -14.99 7.73 1.95
C LEU A 84 -15.45 6.48 2.70
N ASP A 85 -16.71 6.52 3.12
CA ASP A 85 -17.38 5.40 3.74
C ASP A 85 -18.20 4.62 2.69
N PRO A 86 -18.59 3.37 2.90
CA PRO A 86 -19.18 2.51 1.89
C PRO A 86 -20.34 3.13 1.12
N ASP A 87 -21.28 3.79 1.80
CA ASP A 87 -22.44 4.41 1.14
C ASP A 87 -22.07 5.57 0.21
N ALA A 88 -21.04 6.34 0.60
CA ALA A 88 -20.53 7.42 -0.23
C ALA A 88 -19.81 6.86 -1.47
N ILE A 89 -19.09 5.74 -1.34
CA ILE A 89 -18.47 5.03 -2.48
C ILE A 89 -19.56 4.57 -3.44
N VAL A 90 -20.59 3.86 -2.95
CA VAL A 90 -21.70 3.36 -3.77
C VAL A 90 -22.42 4.52 -4.48
N ALA A 91 -22.68 5.62 -3.77
CA ALA A 91 -23.34 6.78 -4.34
C ALA A 91 -22.49 7.49 -5.41
N SER A 92 -21.17 7.56 -5.23
CA SER A 92 -20.26 8.15 -6.22
C SER A 92 -20.21 7.31 -7.50
N VAL A 93 -19.97 6.01 -7.37
CA VAL A 93 -19.94 5.09 -8.53
C VAL A 93 -21.26 5.06 -9.27
N ALA A 94 -22.41 5.04 -8.55
CA ALA A 94 -23.73 5.04 -9.17
C ALA A 94 -24.00 6.30 -10.00
N ARG A 95 -23.48 7.44 -9.57
CA ARG A 95 -23.63 8.73 -10.28
C ARG A 95 -22.82 8.76 -11.58
N GLU A 96 -21.62 8.16 -11.57
CA GLU A 96 -20.70 8.20 -12.72
C GLU A 96 -20.97 7.10 -13.75
N HIS A 97 -21.37 5.91 -13.30
CA HIS A 97 -21.45 4.71 -14.14
C HIS A 97 -22.88 4.12 -14.25
N GLY A 98 -23.87 4.73 -13.61
CA GLY A 98 -25.24 4.22 -13.55
C GLY A 98 -25.36 2.94 -12.72
N GLY A 99 -26.38 2.88 -11.87
CA GLY A 99 -26.65 1.71 -11.01
C GLY A 99 -25.74 1.60 -9.79
N ARG A 100 -26.22 0.90 -8.76
CA ARG A 100 -25.52 0.74 -7.47
C ARG A 100 -24.60 -0.46 -7.43
N ASP A 101 -24.78 -1.44 -8.31
CA ASP A 101 -24.13 -2.75 -8.24
C ASP A 101 -22.60 -2.64 -8.35
N LYS A 102 -22.08 -1.87 -9.31
CA LYS A 102 -20.65 -1.61 -9.43
C LYS A 102 -20.04 -0.95 -8.18
N GLY A 103 -20.82 -0.09 -7.52
CA GLY A 103 -20.41 0.52 -6.24
C GLY A 103 -20.31 -0.51 -5.11
N GLU A 104 -21.29 -1.42 -5.01
CA GLU A 104 -21.26 -2.50 -4.03
C GLU A 104 -20.15 -3.52 -4.35
N GLU A 105 -19.86 -3.80 -5.62
CA GLU A 105 -18.70 -4.62 -6.04
C GLU A 105 -17.38 -4.00 -5.56
N LEU A 106 -17.18 -2.68 -5.77
CA LEU A 106 -15.99 -1.98 -5.28
C LEU A 106 -15.89 -2.02 -3.75
N VAL A 107 -17.01 -1.81 -3.05
CA VAL A 107 -17.04 -1.90 -1.57
C VAL A 107 -16.72 -3.33 -1.12
N GLY A 108 -17.25 -4.35 -1.79
CA GLY A 108 -16.92 -5.75 -1.56
C GLY A 108 -15.43 -6.04 -1.74
N LEU A 109 -14.85 -5.55 -2.82
CA LEU A 109 -13.41 -5.67 -3.09
C LEU A 109 -12.57 -5.03 -1.97
N ILE A 110 -12.94 -3.83 -1.52
CA ILE A 110 -12.25 -3.14 -0.42
C ILE A 110 -12.39 -3.93 0.89
N ARG A 111 -13.60 -4.42 1.21
CA ARG A 111 -13.89 -5.24 2.39
C ARG A 111 -12.96 -6.45 2.48
N ASP A 112 -12.78 -7.15 1.37
CA ASP A 112 -12.07 -8.44 1.32
C ASP A 112 -10.55 -8.25 1.07
N SER A 113 -10.11 -7.03 0.78
CA SER A 113 -8.74 -6.74 0.35
C SER A 113 -7.66 -7.08 1.39
N ALA A 114 -7.95 -6.87 2.69
CA ALA A 114 -6.99 -7.20 3.74
C ALA A 114 -6.83 -8.72 3.90
N SER A 115 -7.93 -9.46 3.88
CA SER A 115 -7.90 -10.92 3.91
C SER A 115 -7.08 -11.48 2.75
N LEU A 116 -7.25 -10.93 1.53
CA LEU A 116 -6.45 -11.34 0.37
C LEU A 116 -4.94 -11.19 0.61
N VAL A 117 -4.48 -10.09 1.23
CA VAL A 117 -3.05 -9.92 1.55
C VAL A 117 -2.54 -11.05 2.44
N PHE A 118 -3.25 -11.33 3.53
CA PHE A 118 -2.83 -12.36 4.48
C PHE A 118 -2.98 -13.77 3.92
N ASP A 119 -3.97 -14.03 3.06
CA ASP A 119 -4.15 -15.30 2.36
C ASP A 119 -2.99 -15.57 1.40
N LEU A 120 -2.57 -14.58 0.62
CA LEU A 120 -1.39 -14.69 -0.24
C LEU A 120 -0.12 -14.94 0.57
N ILE A 121 0.06 -14.26 1.71
CA ILE A 121 1.20 -14.47 2.60
C ILE A 121 1.23 -15.93 3.08
N ARG A 122 0.10 -16.46 3.55
CA ARG A 122 -0.01 -17.85 4.01
C ARG A 122 0.20 -18.84 2.88
N LYS A 123 -0.53 -18.66 1.76
CA LYS A 123 -0.48 -19.55 0.59
C LYS A 123 0.92 -19.72 0.03
N HIS A 124 1.68 -18.64 -0.04
CA HIS A 124 3.00 -18.63 -0.69
C HIS A 124 4.19 -18.64 0.28
N GLY A 125 3.94 -18.69 1.60
CA GLY A 125 4.98 -18.68 2.63
C GLY A 125 5.81 -17.39 2.64
N ILE A 126 5.16 -16.22 2.39
CA ILE A 126 5.86 -14.94 2.25
C ILE A 126 6.38 -14.47 3.61
N GLN A 127 7.68 -14.18 3.67
CA GLN A 127 8.35 -13.66 4.86
C GLN A 127 8.15 -12.13 4.94
N ALA A 128 7.04 -11.71 5.54
CA ALA A 128 6.62 -10.31 5.64
C ALA A 128 6.33 -9.85 7.08
N GLU A 129 6.80 -10.56 8.11
CA GLU A 129 6.53 -10.23 9.53
C GLU A 129 5.02 -9.97 9.77
N ALA A 130 4.17 -10.75 9.10
CA ALA A 130 2.74 -10.50 9.03
C ALA A 130 2.03 -10.85 10.33
N VAL A 131 1.20 -9.92 10.80
CA VAL A 131 0.31 -10.12 11.96
C VAL A 131 -1.08 -9.63 11.58
N GLN A 132 -2.06 -10.56 11.58
CA GLN A 132 -3.46 -10.29 11.31
C GLN A 132 -4.25 -10.37 12.63
N ASN A 133 -4.18 -9.31 13.41
CA ASN A 133 -4.84 -9.23 14.73
C ASN A 133 -5.82 -8.06 14.84
N GLY A 134 -6.21 -7.50 13.70
CA GLY A 134 -7.09 -6.36 13.61
C GLY A 134 -6.37 -5.03 13.33
N TRP A 135 -7.16 -4.09 12.86
CA TRP A 135 -6.79 -2.69 12.72
C TRP A 135 -7.81 -1.85 13.46
N ILE A 136 -7.34 -0.93 14.32
CA ILE A 136 -8.19 -0.06 15.12
C ILE A 136 -8.13 1.38 14.62
N GLN A 137 -9.29 2.05 14.61
CA GLN A 137 -9.37 3.48 14.31
C GLN A 137 -9.97 4.26 15.49
N PRO A 138 -9.11 4.85 16.32
CA PRO A 138 -9.57 5.63 17.45
C PRO A 138 -10.15 6.99 17.02
N ALA A 139 -11.13 7.45 17.78
CA ALA A 139 -11.74 8.77 17.67
C ALA A 139 -10.93 9.81 18.46
N HIS A 140 -10.33 10.79 17.77
CA HIS A 140 -9.51 11.82 18.42
C HIS A 140 -10.32 12.87 19.20
N ARG A 141 -11.63 12.84 19.12
CA ARG A 141 -12.57 13.70 19.87
C ARG A 141 -13.94 13.02 19.98
N PRO A 142 -14.77 13.34 21.01
CA PRO A 142 -16.05 12.66 21.23
C PRO A 142 -16.99 12.66 20.03
N SER A 143 -17.05 13.76 19.28
CA SER A 143 -17.95 13.86 18.10
C SER A 143 -17.58 12.86 16.98
N ARG A 144 -16.35 12.31 16.96
CA ARG A 144 -15.95 11.29 15.99
C ARG A 144 -16.44 9.89 16.31
N MET A 145 -16.99 9.66 17.50
CA MET A 145 -17.67 8.40 17.82
C MET A 145 -18.91 8.15 16.92
N LYS A 146 -19.59 9.21 16.48
CA LYS A 146 -20.68 9.10 15.49
C LYS A 146 -20.17 8.54 14.15
N LEU A 147 -18.97 8.95 13.74
CA LEU A 147 -18.33 8.41 12.52
C LEU A 147 -17.96 6.94 12.70
N ALA A 148 -17.43 6.57 13.87
CA ALA A 148 -17.11 5.18 14.18
C ALA A 148 -18.37 4.30 14.13
N ALA A 149 -19.46 4.74 14.75
CA ALA A 149 -20.76 4.03 14.72
C ALA A 149 -21.29 3.85 13.30
N SER A 150 -21.28 4.92 12.49
CA SER A 150 -21.69 4.86 11.09
C SER A 150 -20.83 3.87 10.27
N ARG A 151 -19.53 3.83 10.50
CA ARG A 151 -18.62 2.87 9.84
C ARG A 151 -18.92 1.43 10.23
N VAL A 152 -19.11 1.18 11.52
CA VAL A 152 -19.48 -0.17 11.99
C VAL A 152 -20.79 -0.62 11.39
N GLU A 153 -21.80 0.25 11.32
CA GLU A 153 -23.08 -0.05 10.67
C GLU A 153 -22.90 -0.36 9.18
N GLN A 154 -22.24 0.55 8.44
CA GLN A 154 -22.12 0.43 6.98
C GLN A 154 -21.26 -0.77 6.54
N TRP A 155 -20.15 -1.05 7.23
CA TRP A 155 -19.30 -2.20 6.97
C TRP A 155 -19.94 -3.49 7.49
N GLY A 156 -20.56 -3.45 8.69
CA GLY A 156 -21.18 -4.62 9.32
C GLY A 156 -22.33 -5.19 8.48
N ARG A 157 -23.24 -4.32 7.94
CA ARG A 157 -24.32 -4.80 7.07
C ARG A 157 -23.82 -5.39 5.74
N ARG A 158 -22.57 -5.13 5.37
CA ARG A 158 -21.90 -5.73 4.21
C ARG A 158 -21.02 -6.95 4.58
N GLY A 159 -21.17 -7.46 5.81
CA GLY A 159 -20.51 -8.68 6.27
C GLY A 159 -19.06 -8.51 6.73
N ALA A 160 -18.56 -7.28 6.89
CA ALA A 160 -17.24 -7.07 7.47
C ALA A 160 -17.26 -7.38 8.99
N PRO A 161 -16.23 -8.06 9.55
CA PRO A 161 -16.14 -8.34 10.99
C PRO A 161 -15.65 -7.11 11.76
N VAL A 162 -16.54 -6.17 11.94
CA VAL A 162 -16.28 -4.88 12.59
C VAL A 162 -17.04 -4.76 13.91
N ARG A 163 -16.51 -3.97 14.84
CA ARG A 163 -17.18 -3.67 16.10
C ARG A 163 -16.84 -2.27 16.63
N MET A 164 -17.71 -1.75 17.44
CA MET A 164 -17.42 -0.57 18.26
C MET A 164 -16.42 -0.93 19.36
N VAL A 165 -15.58 0.03 19.69
CA VAL A 165 -14.63 -0.02 20.81
C VAL A 165 -14.91 1.21 21.67
N ASP A 166 -15.28 1.00 22.94
CA ASP A 166 -15.53 2.09 23.88
C ASP A 166 -14.23 2.76 24.34
N ARG A 167 -14.33 3.77 25.19
CA ARG A 167 -13.16 4.54 25.66
C ARG A 167 -12.22 3.69 26.52
N ALA A 168 -12.77 2.90 27.43
CA ALA A 168 -11.95 2.09 28.35
C ALA A 168 -11.21 0.99 27.60
N GLU A 169 -11.92 0.30 26.71
CA GLU A 169 -11.34 -0.73 25.86
C GLU A 169 -10.30 -0.15 24.88
N MET A 170 -10.56 1.02 24.28
CA MET A 170 -9.60 1.69 23.42
C MET A 170 -8.34 2.09 24.18
N ALA A 171 -8.47 2.53 25.43
CA ALA A 171 -7.32 2.82 26.27
C ALA A 171 -6.51 1.57 26.58
N ALA A 172 -7.15 0.44 26.82
CA ALA A 172 -6.46 -0.84 27.02
C ALA A 172 -5.74 -1.32 25.74
N LEU A 173 -6.41 -1.27 24.57
CA LEU A 173 -5.82 -1.68 23.30
C LEU A 173 -4.67 -0.78 22.83
N ALA A 174 -4.77 0.53 23.06
CA ALA A 174 -3.78 1.50 22.63
C ALA A 174 -2.65 1.71 23.68
N GLY A 175 -2.91 1.42 24.95
CA GLY A 175 -1.98 1.73 26.05
C GLY A 175 -1.94 3.21 26.41
N THR A 176 -3.03 3.94 26.19
CA THR A 176 -3.17 5.39 26.47
C THR A 176 -4.62 5.79 26.46
N ASP A 177 -4.98 6.78 27.29
CA ASP A 177 -6.32 7.37 27.38
C ASP A 177 -6.53 8.57 26.43
N TYR A 178 -5.60 8.80 25.52
CA TYR A 178 -5.60 9.93 24.57
C TYR A 178 -6.88 9.97 23.68
N TRP A 179 -7.44 8.82 23.35
CA TRP A 179 -8.60 8.70 22.47
C TRP A 179 -9.92 8.45 23.23
N HIS A 180 -11.04 8.67 22.54
CA HIS A 180 -12.38 8.63 23.11
C HIS A 180 -13.17 7.34 22.79
N GLY A 181 -12.48 6.27 22.40
CA GLY A 181 -13.07 5.06 21.82
C GLY A 181 -12.83 5.03 20.31
N GLY A 182 -13.62 4.25 19.57
CA GLY A 182 -13.46 4.10 18.12
C GLY A 182 -14.11 2.83 17.59
N TRP A 183 -13.48 2.21 16.61
CA TRP A 183 -13.92 0.94 16.04
C TRP A 183 -12.73 0.09 15.60
N GLU A 184 -12.99 -1.19 15.45
CA GLU A 184 -12.04 -2.20 14.99
C GLU A 184 -12.57 -2.91 13.73
N ASN A 185 -11.66 -3.23 12.80
CA ASN A 185 -11.88 -4.22 11.75
C ASN A 185 -10.90 -5.38 11.93
N LYS A 186 -11.43 -6.56 12.21
CA LYS A 186 -10.66 -7.76 12.56
C LYS A 186 -9.86 -8.36 11.40
N THR A 187 -10.17 -8.01 10.14
CA THR A 187 -9.42 -8.49 8.97
C THR A 187 -8.12 -7.74 8.76
N GLY A 188 -7.98 -6.55 9.36
CA GLY A 188 -6.79 -5.73 9.26
C GLY A 188 -5.59 -6.27 10.04
N GLY A 189 -4.47 -5.57 9.92
CA GLY A 189 -3.23 -5.93 10.62
C GLY A 189 -2.02 -5.18 10.09
N ARG A 190 -0.85 -5.82 10.17
CA ARG A 190 0.43 -5.21 9.76
C ARG A 190 1.37 -6.20 9.08
N ILE A 191 2.26 -5.67 8.25
CA ILE A 191 3.29 -6.41 7.53
C ILE A 191 4.59 -5.62 7.46
N ASN A 192 5.71 -6.27 7.17
CA ASN A 192 6.88 -5.63 6.56
C ASN A 192 6.56 -5.43 5.07
N PRO A 193 6.33 -4.19 4.60
CA PRO A 193 5.80 -3.97 3.26
C PRO A 193 6.81 -4.32 2.15
N LEU A 194 8.12 -4.11 2.38
CA LEU A 194 9.14 -4.50 1.42
C LEU A 194 9.32 -6.02 1.38
N GLY A 195 9.26 -6.68 2.55
CA GLY A 195 9.24 -8.15 2.63
C GLY A 195 8.06 -8.74 1.86
N TYR A 196 6.89 -8.12 1.97
CA TYR A 196 5.70 -8.54 1.21
C TYR A 196 5.88 -8.36 -0.31
N ALA A 197 6.41 -7.21 -0.78
CA ALA A 197 6.67 -7.00 -2.20
C ALA A 197 7.67 -8.03 -2.76
N ARG A 198 8.79 -8.25 -2.07
CA ARG A 198 9.82 -9.23 -2.46
C ARG A 198 9.27 -10.65 -2.44
N GLY A 199 8.44 -10.98 -1.46
CA GLY A 199 7.78 -12.28 -1.36
C GLY A 199 6.75 -12.52 -2.48
N LEU A 200 5.96 -11.50 -2.86
CA LEU A 200 5.06 -11.57 -4.01
C LEU A 200 5.84 -11.81 -5.31
N ALA A 201 6.96 -11.10 -5.51
CA ALA A 201 7.82 -11.30 -6.68
C ALA A 201 8.35 -12.73 -6.74
N ALA A 202 8.87 -13.25 -5.62
CA ALA A 202 9.34 -14.63 -5.55
C ALA A 202 8.22 -15.64 -5.82
N ALA A 203 7.01 -15.38 -5.34
CA ALA A 203 5.83 -16.22 -5.59
C ALA A 203 5.43 -16.19 -7.08
N ALA A 204 5.38 -15.01 -7.68
CA ALA A 204 5.06 -14.83 -9.10
C ALA A 204 6.09 -15.54 -10.00
N MET A 205 7.39 -15.41 -9.68
CA MET A 205 8.47 -16.09 -10.41
C MET A 205 8.37 -17.62 -10.28
N ARG A 206 8.05 -18.14 -9.09
CA ARG A 206 7.81 -19.59 -8.94
C ARG A 206 6.60 -20.09 -9.73
N ALA A 207 5.61 -19.23 -9.93
CA ALA A 207 4.45 -19.53 -10.76
C ALA A 207 4.70 -19.38 -12.28
N GLY A 208 5.89 -18.90 -12.68
CA GLY A 208 6.30 -18.77 -14.09
C GLY A 208 6.38 -17.34 -14.61
N ALA A 209 6.11 -16.31 -13.80
CA ALA A 209 6.31 -14.94 -14.22
C ALA A 209 7.80 -14.61 -14.39
N VAL A 210 8.14 -13.79 -15.38
CA VAL A 210 9.49 -13.24 -15.58
C VAL A 210 9.52 -11.83 -14.97
N VAL A 211 10.58 -11.50 -14.21
CA VAL A 211 10.73 -10.18 -13.61
C VAL A 211 12.09 -9.59 -13.99
N HIS A 212 12.08 -8.43 -14.62
CA HIS A 212 13.29 -7.67 -14.98
C HIS A 212 13.35 -6.38 -14.16
N THR A 213 14.32 -6.28 -13.26
CA THR A 213 14.69 -5.03 -12.57
C THR A 213 15.71 -4.22 -13.38
N GLY A 214 15.97 -2.97 -13.01
CA GLY A 214 16.85 -2.10 -13.78
C GLY A 214 16.40 -1.89 -15.24
N SER A 215 15.07 -2.00 -15.47
CA SER A 215 14.44 -1.96 -16.79
C SER A 215 13.39 -0.85 -16.86
N PRO A 216 13.78 0.44 -16.71
CA PRO A 216 12.84 1.55 -16.72
C PRO A 216 12.16 1.68 -18.09
N VAL A 217 10.84 1.62 -18.10
CA VAL A 217 10.05 1.83 -19.31
C VAL A 217 10.16 3.30 -19.75
N ARG A 218 10.46 3.50 -21.04
CA ARG A 218 10.62 4.80 -21.70
C ARG A 218 9.45 5.18 -22.58
N ALA A 219 8.87 4.18 -23.26
CA ALA A 219 7.72 4.36 -24.14
C ALA A 219 6.92 3.06 -24.22
N ILE A 220 5.64 3.20 -24.52
CA ILE A 220 4.74 2.10 -24.86
C ILE A 220 4.11 2.48 -26.18
N ARG A 221 4.31 1.68 -27.23
CA ARG A 221 3.84 1.97 -28.60
C ARG A 221 2.97 0.84 -29.09
N GLN A 222 1.89 1.21 -29.75
CA GLN A 222 1.03 0.23 -30.41
C GLN A 222 1.74 -0.35 -31.63
N GLU A 223 1.60 -1.67 -31.83
CA GLU A 223 2.10 -2.40 -32.98
C GLU A 223 1.06 -3.41 -33.47
N PRO A 224 1.24 -4.03 -34.65
CA PRO A 224 0.33 -5.08 -35.11
C PRO A 224 0.28 -6.25 -34.12
N GLY A 225 -0.90 -6.50 -33.56
CA GLY A 225 -1.16 -7.60 -32.61
C GLY A 225 -0.86 -7.27 -31.15
N GLY A 226 -0.53 -6.01 -30.78
CA GLY A 226 -0.30 -5.65 -29.38
C GLY A 226 0.50 -4.37 -29.17
N TRP A 227 1.52 -4.46 -28.31
CA TRP A 227 2.26 -3.32 -27.77
C TRP A 227 3.75 -3.63 -27.66
N ALA A 228 4.59 -2.69 -28.06
CA ALA A 228 6.01 -2.66 -27.79
C ALA A 228 6.31 -1.79 -26.55
N VAL A 229 6.87 -2.39 -25.50
CA VAL A 229 7.25 -1.72 -24.25
C VAL A 229 8.76 -1.53 -24.25
N GLU A 230 9.20 -0.28 -24.45
CA GLU A 230 10.61 0.07 -24.68
C GLU A 230 11.34 0.38 -23.36
N THR A 231 12.51 -0.22 -23.19
CA THR A 231 13.48 0.10 -22.13
C THR A 231 14.80 0.56 -22.77
N PRO A 232 15.75 1.11 -22.00
CA PRO A 232 17.06 1.50 -22.54
C PRO A 232 17.89 0.38 -23.16
N ARG A 233 17.59 -0.88 -22.83
CA ARG A 233 18.42 -2.04 -23.19
C ARG A 233 17.67 -3.14 -23.95
N GLY A 234 16.34 -3.00 -24.07
CA GLY A 234 15.52 -4.00 -24.74
C GLY A 234 14.10 -3.55 -24.97
N VAL A 235 13.38 -4.32 -25.77
CA VAL A 235 11.96 -4.13 -26.10
C VAL A 235 11.20 -5.40 -25.71
N LEU A 236 10.08 -5.22 -24.99
CA LEU A 236 9.15 -6.29 -24.65
C LEU A 236 7.90 -6.14 -25.51
N HIS A 237 7.65 -7.13 -26.38
CA HIS A 237 6.42 -7.21 -27.17
C HIS A 237 5.37 -7.97 -26.37
N ALA A 238 4.17 -7.41 -26.24
CA ALA A 238 3.09 -7.98 -25.45
C ALA A 238 1.73 -7.78 -26.12
N GLU A 239 0.82 -8.74 -25.95
CA GLU A 239 -0.56 -8.59 -26.41
C GLU A 239 -1.32 -7.52 -25.59
N ARG A 240 -1.03 -7.45 -24.30
CA ARG A 240 -1.67 -6.54 -23.33
C ARG A 240 -0.65 -5.93 -22.37
N VAL A 241 -1.00 -4.79 -21.76
CA VAL A 241 -0.14 -4.08 -20.84
C VAL A 241 -0.91 -3.69 -19.57
N ILE A 242 -0.32 -3.93 -18.41
CA ILE A 242 -0.79 -3.39 -17.11
C ILE A 242 0.22 -2.35 -16.64
N ILE A 243 -0.20 -1.08 -16.53
CA ILE A 243 0.63 -0.01 -15.98
C ILE A 243 0.35 0.09 -14.47
N ALA A 244 1.30 -0.35 -13.66
CA ALA A 244 1.21 -0.45 -12.20
C ALA A 244 2.17 0.50 -11.45
N THR A 245 2.54 1.62 -12.06
CA THR A 245 3.53 2.58 -11.54
C THR A 245 2.96 3.57 -10.52
N HIS A 246 1.64 3.76 -10.49
CA HIS A 246 0.88 4.51 -9.48
C HIS A 246 1.50 5.90 -9.18
N ALA A 247 1.86 6.20 -7.91
CA ALA A 247 2.43 7.50 -7.51
C ALA A 247 3.82 7.82 -8.13
N TYR A 248 4.45 6.86 -8.79
CA TYR A 248 5.77 6.98 -9.42
C TYR A 248 5.69 6.92 -10.94
N THR A 249 4.49 7.11 -11.51
CA THR A 249 4.28 7.17 -12.96
C THR A 249 5.12 8.27 -13.60
N GLY A 250 5.93 7.90 -14.61
CA GLY A 250 6.68 8.81 -15.46
C GLY A 250 5.87 9.33 -16.64
N ASP A 251 6.56 9.91 -17.62
CA ASP A 251 5.94 10.52 -18.80
C ASP A 251 5.82 9.55 -19.98
N PHE A 252 6.04 8.24 -19.78
CA PHE A 252 5.98 7.21 -20.83
C PHE A 252 4.56 6.90 -21.34
N TRP A 253 3.52 7.39 -20.65
CA TRP A 253 2.12 7.34 -21.09
C TRP A 253 1.45 8.71 -20.92
N PRO A 254 0.93 9.30 -22.02
CA PRO A 254 0.34 10.64 -21.98
C PRO A 254 -0.86 10.73 -21.02
N GLY A 255 -0.90 11.77 -20.19
CA GLY A 255 -2.04 12.07 -19.31
C GLY A 255 -2.07 11.28 -17.98
N LEU A 256 -1.46 10.10 -17.90
CA LEU A 256 -1.59 9.26 -16.69
C LEU A 256 -0.96 9.90 -15.44
N LYS A 257 0.20 10.54 -15.58
CA LYS A 257 0.85 11.24 -14.47
C LYS A 257 0.01 12.40 -13.93
N GLN A 258 -0.75 13.05 -14.79
CA GLN A 258 -1.62 14.18 -14.44
C GLN A 258 -2.92 13.76 -13.74
N SER A 259 -3.27 12.47 -13.75
CA SER A 259 -4.47 11.94 -13.07
C SER A 259 -4.32 11.85 -11.54
N ILE A 260 -3.13 12.15 -11.00
CA ILE A 260 -2.84 12.04 -9.57
C ILE A 260 -2.13 13.28 -9.02
N VAL A 261 -2.33 13.51 -7.72
CA VAL A 261 -1.52 14.43 -6.93
C VAL A 261 -0.58 13.60 -6.04
N PRO A 262 0.76 13.64 -6.30
CA PRO A 262 1.71 12.92 -5.46
C PRO A 262 1.90 13.64 -4.13
N VAL A 263 1.40 13.06 -3.04
CA VAL A 263 1.53 13.60 -1.69
C VAL A 263 2.68 12.92 -0.96
N ARG A 264 3.66 13.70 -0.49
CA ARG A 264 4.79 13.16 0.27
C ARG A 264 4.33 12.78 1.69
N SER A 265 4.59 11.53 2.06
CA SER A 265 4.35 10.98 3.40
C SER A 265 5.66 10.54 4.01
N TYR A 266 5.93 10.99 5.23
CA TYR A 266 7.12 10.66 6.00
C TYR A 266 6.83 9.53 6.96
N GLN A 267 7.80 8.63 7.10
CA GLN A 267 7.74 7.48 7.99
C GLN A 267 8.95 7.51 8.93
N MET A 268 8.77 7.04 10.13
CA MET A 268 9.82 7.01 11.15
C MET A 268 9.72 5.72 11.95
N GLY A 269 10.88 5.11 12.23
CA GLY A 269 11.01 3.98 13.15
C GLY A 269 11.87 4.38 14.35
N THR A 270 11.37 4.20 15.56
CA THR A 270 12.14 4.47 16.77
C THR A 270 13.34 3.54 16.91
N SER A 271 14.26 3.83 17.82
CA SER A 271 15.13 2.79 18.38
C SER A 271 14.28 1.69 18.98
N VAL A 272 14.87 0.49 19.17
CA VAL A 272 14.18 -0.64 19.82
C VAL A 272 13.77 -0.23 21.23
N LEU A 273 12.46 -0.32 21.50
CA LEU A 273 11.91 0.03 22.80
C LEU A 273 12.11 -1.14 23.79
N SER A 274 12.25 -0.81 25.07
CA SER A 274 12.34 -1.82 26.13
C SER A 274 11.05 -2.64 26.22
N ASP A 275 11.14 -3.84 26.75
CA ASP A 275 10.00 -4.75 26.90
C ASP A 275 8.86 -4.14 27.73
N ASN A 276 9.20 -3.38 28.78
CA ASN A 276 8.21 -2.71 29.62
C ASN A 276 7.42 -1.67 28.82
N ILE A 277 8.11 -0.87 28.00
CA ILE A 277 7.45 0.13 27.12
C ILE A 277 6.60 -0.56 26.06
N ARG A 278 7.11 -1.62 25.43
CA ARG A 278 6.35 -2.37 24.40
C ARG A 278 5.07 -3.01 24.95
N LYS A 279 5.12 -3.50 26.21
CA LYS A 279 3.94 -4.03 26.90
C LYS A 279 2.94 -2.95 27.31
N SER A 280 3.36 -1.69 27.38
CA SER A 280 2.51 -0.56 27.79
C SER A 280 1.94 0.22 26.60
N ILE A 281 2.45 0.04 25.39
CA ILE A 281 2.00 0.71 24.16
C ILE A 281 1.54 -0.36 23.18
N LEU A 282 0.29 -0.28 22.70
CA LEU A 282 -0.28 -1.28 21.78
C LEU A 282 0.00 -2.72 22.26
N PRO A 283 -0.35 -3.10 23.48
CA PRO A 283 0.11 -4.33 24.14
C PRO A 283 -0.22 -5.60 23.35
N GLU A 284 -1.31 -5.59 22.58
CA GLU A 284 -1.68 -6.70 21.68
C GLU A 284 -1.12 -6.55 20.28
N GLY A 285 -0.31 -5.51 20.01
CA GLY A 285 0.37 -5.28 18.74
C GLY A 285 -0.53 -4.85 17.58
N HIS A 286 -1.70 -4.27 17.84
CA HIS A 286 -2.61 -3.76 16.82
C HIS A 286 -1.95 -2.70 15.94
N ALA A 287 -2.36 -2.66 14.67
CA ALA A 287 -2.13 -1.50 13.82
C ALA A 287 -3.21 -0.45 14.10
N LEU A 288 -2.79 0.80 14.30
CA LEU A 288 -3.65 1.90 14.66
C LEU A 288 -3.50 3.07 13.69
N SER A 289 -4.61 3.66 13.25
CA SER A 289 -4.61 4.99 12.63
C SER A 289 -5.90 5.74 12.95
N ASP A 290 -5.77 6.95 13.50
CA ASP A 290 -6.89 7.70 14.06
C ASP A 290 -7.73 8.48 13.02
N THR A 291 -8.67 9.29 13.51
CA THR A 291 -9.58 10.08 12.67
C THR A 291 -9.14 11.52 12.43
N GLN A 292 -7.89 11.89 12.72
CA GLN A 292 -7.36 13.24 12.45
C GLN A 292 -7.11 13.48 10.95
N GLY A 293 -7.04 14.74 10.56
CA GLY A 293 -6.73 15.13 9.17
C GLY A 293 -5.32 14.73 8.74
N ASP A 294 -4.33 15.01 9.57
CA ASP A 294 -2.97 14.43 9.50
C ASP A 294 -2.96 13.25 10.46
N LEU A 295 -3.26 12.08 9.95
CA LEU A 295 -3.50 10.86 10.72
C LEU A 295 -2.36 10.58 11.70
N TYR A 296 -2.72 10.30 12.96
CA TYR A 296 -1.80 9.66 13.89
C TYR A 296 -1.90 8.16 13.66
N PHE A 297 -0.79 7.54 13.32
CA PHE A 297 -0.73 6.12 13.08
C PHE A 297 0.46 5.50 13.80
N TYR A 298 0.25 4.34 14.37
CA TYR A 298 1.23 3.62 15.17
C TYR A 298 1.12 2.12 14.95
N ARG A 299 2.25 1.44 14.92
CA ARG A 299 2.36 0.00 15.00
C ARG A 299 3.78 -0.39 15.40
N PHE A 300 3.99 -1.60 15.87
CA PHE A 300 5.34 -2.13 16.03
C PHE A 300 5.85 -2.84 14.78
N ASP A 301 7.17 -2.83 14.53
CA ASP A 301 7.83 -3.80 13.69
C ASP A 301 8.05 -5.12 14.48
N ALA A 302 8.66 -6.13 13.85
CA ALA A 302 8.96 -7.40 14.52
C ALA A 302 10.04 -7.27 15.61
N ASN A 303 10.88 -6.23 15.54
CA ASN A 303 11.99 -6.00 16.47
C ASN A 303 11.64 -5.07 17.65
N GLY A 304 10.40 -4.62 17.76
CA GLY A 304 9.94 -3.76 18.84
C GLY A 304 10.24 -2.27 18.66
N ARG A 305 10.35 -1.81 17.41
CA ARG A 305 10.39 -0.38 17.08
C ARG A 305 8.98 0.12 16.84
N LEU A 306 8.65 1.27 17.40
CA LEU A 306 7.39 1.94 17.09
C LEU A 306 7.52 2.66 15.73
N VAL A 307 6.71 2.24 14.76
CA VAL A 307 6.61 2.85 13.44
C VAL A 307 5.48 3.85 13.43
N THR A 308 5.79 5.09 13.05
CA THR A 308 4.86 6.22 12.94
C THR A 308 5.28 7.15 11.82
N GLY A 309 4.67 8.32 11.71
CA GLY A 309 5.02 9.32 10.70
C GLY A 309 3.96 10.39 10.54
N GLY A 310 4.00 11.09 9.41
CA GLY A 310 3.05 12.18 9.13
C GLY A 310 3.38 12.94 7.85
N GLY A 311 2.70 14.06 7.65
CA GLY A 311 2.90 14.98 6.54
C GLY A 311 3.61 16.27 6.95
N LEU A 312 4.24 16.92 5.97
CA LEU A 312 4.70 18.31 6.05
C LEU A 312 4.18 19.06 4.82
N ILE A 313 3.67 20.26 5.02
CA ILE A 313 3.24 21.13 3.93
C ILE A 313 4.45 21.69 3.18
N VAL A 314 5.49 22.12 3.92
CA VAL A 314 6.72 22.71 3.36
C VAL A 314 7.86 21.69 3.52
N PRO A 315 8.46 21.21 2.42
CA PRO A 315 9.50 20.17 2.49
C PRO A 315 10.90 20.70 2.83
N PHE A 316 11.15 22.00 2.80
CA PHE A 316 12.47 22.57 3.14
C PHE A 316 12.83 22.28 4.60
N GLY A 317 14.06 21.82 4.85
CA GLY A 317 14.51 21.41 6.19
C GLY A 317 13.67 20.29 6.81
N TRP A 318 13.13 19.40 5.98
CA TRP A 318 12.09 18.45 6.33
C TRP A 318 12.49 17.51 7.47
N GLU A 319 13.74 17.06 7.53
CA GLU A 319 14.16 16.03 8.47
C GLU A 319 14.08 16.51 9.94
N GLY A 320 14.66 17.65 10.25
CA GLY A 320 14.57 18.24 11.59
C GLY A 320 13.14 18.56 11.99
N ARG A 321 12.35 19.10 11.05
CA ARG A 321 10.95 19.48 11.30
C ARG A 321 10.04 18.29 11.52
N ILE A 322 10.17 17.23 10.71
CA ILE A 322 9.36 16.02 10.90
C ILE A 322 9.77 15.31 12.19
N ARG A 323 11.07 15.23 12.48
CA ARG A 323 11.57 14.65 13.73
C ARG A 323 10.98 15.38 14.94
N ALA A 324 11.09 16.70 15.03
CA ALA A 324 10.54 17.47 16.15
C ALA A 324 9.02 17.27 16.28
N ARG A 325 8.27 17.40 15.17
CA ARG A 325 6.82 17.23 15.15
C ARG A 325 6.37 15.85 15.62
N ILE A 326 7.00 14.80 15.12
CA ILE A 326 6.61 13.44 15.46
C ILE A 326 7.05 13.06 16.88
N THR A 327 8.22 13.55 17.34
CA THR A 327 8.66 13.38 18.74
C THR A 327 7.62 13.95 19.70
N GLU A 328 7.19 15.21 19.48
CA GLU A 328 6.15 15.84 20.31
C GLU A 328 4.82 15.04 20.27
N ARG A 329 4.43 14.59 19.08
CA ARG A 329 3.21 13.80 18.88
C ARG A 329 3.26 12.48 19.64
N VAL A 330 4.37 11.74 19.55
CA VAL A 330 4.56 10.45 20.24
C VAL A 330 4.54 10.64 21.75
N LYS A 331 5.26 11.63 22.30
CA LYS A 331 5.25 11.95 23.73
C LYS A 331 3.88 12.36 24.25
N ARG A 332 3.10 13.08 23.44
CA ARG A 332 1.73 13.48 23.81
C ARG A 332 0.78 12.29 23.88
N VAL A 333 0.89 11.36 22.94
CA VAL A 333 0.02 10.18 22.86
C VAL A 333 0.45 9.10 23.84
N PHE A 334 1.75 8.89 24.00
CA PHE A 334 2.35 7.85 24.83
C PHE A 334 3.37 8.45 25.79
N PRO A 335 2.94 9.19 26.84
CA PRO A 335 3.86 9.83 27.76
C PRO A 335 4.81 8.85 28.47
N GLN A 336 4.40 7.60 28.64
CA GLN A 336 5.24 6.54 29.21
C GLN A 336 6.48 6.18 28.38
N ILE A 337 6.55 6.61 27.11
CA ILE A 337 7.72 6.35 26.25
C ILE A 337 8.96 7.14 26.71
N GLY A 338 8.75 8.26 27.41
CA GLY A 338 9.84 9.14 27.86
C GLY A 338 10.58 9.79 26.68
N ASP A 339 11.91 9.69 26.68
CA ASP A 339 12.71 10.16 25.58
C ASP A 339 12.70 9.16 24.43
N VAL A 340 12.32 9.65 23.25
CA VAL A 340 12.23 8.85 22.03
C VAL A 340 13.29 9.28 21.03
N THR A 341 14.01 8.29 20.49
CA THR A 341 14.95 8.46 19.39
C THR A 341 14.46 7.69 18.17
N PHE A 342 14.83 8.16 16.99
CA PHE A 342 14.46 7.53 15.73
C PHE A 342 15.71 7.09 14.99
N ASP A 343 15.86 5.78 14.78
CA ASP A 343 16.96 5.19 14.02
C ASP A 343 16.73 5.35 12.52
N TYR A 344 15.46 5.40 12.10
CA TYR A 344 15.09 5.46 10.70
C TYR A 344 14.11 6.59 10.43
N ILE A 345 14.36 7.37 9.38
CA ILE A 345 13.46 8.38 8.81
C ILE A 345 13.51 8.24 7.30
N TRP A 346 12.35 8.05 6.67
CA TRP A 346 12.25 7.96 5.21
C TRP A 346 10.92 8.53 4.72
N TRP A 347 10.75 8.60 3.42
CA TRP A 347 9.52 9.10 2.82
C TRP A 347 9.19 8.37 1.52
N GLY A 348 7.93 8.50 1.11
CA GLY A 348 7.41 8.03 -0.16
C GLY A 348 6.23 8.88 -0.62
N TYR A 349 5.76 8.62 -1.83
CA TYR A 349 4.59 9.29 -2.37
C TYR A 349 3.33 8.46 -2.21
N VAL A 350 2.23 9.13 -1.89
CA VAL A 350 0.86 8.64 -1.96
C VAL A 350 0.22 9.25 -3.20
N ALA A 351 -0.41 8.46 -4.06
CA ALA A 351 -1.24 8.99 -5.14
C ALA A 351 -2.61 9.38 -4.58
N ALA A 352 -2.87 10.67 -4.53
CA ALA A 352 -4.16 11.23 -4.18
C ALA A 352 -4.93 11.62 -5.44
N THR A 353 -6.26 11.45 -5.40
CA THR A 353 -7.21 11.96 -6.38
C THR A 353 -8.07 13.04 -5.76
N ASP A 354 -8.65 13.91 -6.55
CA ASP A 354 -9.46 15.02 -6.06
C ASP A 354 -10.71 14.52 -5.32
N ASP A 355 -11.39 13.56 -5.89
CA ASP A 355 -12.61 12.94 -5.37
C ASP A 355 -12.38 11.88 -4.26
N LYS A 356 -11.11 11.54 -3.98
CA LYS A 356 -10.68 10.51 -3.00
C LYS A 356 -11.06 9.07 -3.39
N MET A 357 -11.43 8.84 -4.67
CA MET A 357 -11.75 7.53 -5.22
C MET A 357 -10.54 6.87 -5.89
N PRO A 358 -10.48 5.54 -5.94
CA PRO A 358 -9.61 4.83 -6.87
C PRO A 358 -10.24 4.85 -8.26
N HIS A 359 -9.43 5.07 -9.28
CA HIS A 359 -9.85 5.03 -10.67
C HIS A 359 -9.14 3.90 -11.41
N VAL A 360 -9.91 3.07 -12.10
CA VAL A 360 -9.40 2.03 -12.99
C VAL A 360 -9.63 2.49 -14.43
N TYR A 361 -8.61 2.38 -15.27
CA TYR A 361 -8.62 2.85 -16.63
C TYR A 361 -8.32 1.72 -17.62
N GLU A 362 -9.05 1.70 -18.71
CA GLU A 362 -8.56 1.18 -19.98
C GLU A 362 -8.06 2.36 -20.81
N LEU A 363 -6.74 2.54 -20.81
CA LEU A 363 -6.08 3.71 -21.43
C LEU A 363 -6.03 3.62 -22.96
N ALA A 364 -6.04 2.41 -23.47
CA ALA A 364 -6.18 2.01 -24.87
C ALA A 364 -6.59 0.53 -24.89
N PRO A 365 -7.03 -0.02 -26.05
CA PRO A 365 -7.42 -1.43 -26.12
C PRO A 365 -6.34 -2.37 -25.57
N GLY A 366 -6.65 -3.05 -24.47
CA GLY A 366 -5.72 -3.95 -23.78
C GLY A 366 -4.62 -3.28 -22.95
N VAL A 367 -4.69 -1.96 -22.70
CA VAL A 367 -3.79 -1.25 -21.77
C VAL A 367 -4.55 -0.81 -20.53
N LEU A 368 -4.30 -1.47 -19.42
CA LEU A 368 -4.99 -1.25 -18.16
C LEU A 368 -4.11 -0.53 -17.14
N SER A 369 -4.73 0.29 -16.30
CA SER A 369 -4.06 0.95 -15.17
C SER A 369 -5.05 1.27 -14.06
N TRP A 370 -4.54 1.64 -12.89
CA TRP A 370 -5.32 2.29 -11.85
C TRP A 370 -4.50 3.34 -11.09
N THR A 371 -5.19 4.30 -10.49
CA THR A 371 -4.59 5.36 -9.66
C THR A 371 -5.47 5.67 -8.45
N GLY A 372 -4.95 6.44 -7.49
CA GLY A 372 -5.78 6.97 -6.41
C GLY A 372 -5.93 6.04 -5.20
N CYS A 373 -4.82 5.53 -4.62
CA CYS A 373 -4.88 4.79 -3.36
C CYS A 373 -5.28 5.65 -2.14
N ASN A 374 -5.12 6.97 -2.24
CA ASN A 374 -5.46 7.94 -1.20
C ASN A 374 -4.95 7.56 0.20
N GLY A 375 -3.77 6.92 0.28
CA GLY A 375 -3.12 6.49 1.51
C GLY A 375 -3.59 5.14 2.09
N ARG A 376 -4.39 4.37 1.35
CA ARG A 376 -4.88 3.03 1.74
C ARG A 376 -4.42 1.94 0.75
N GLY A 377 -3.17 2.05 0.26
CA GLY A 377 -2.69 1.28 -0.87
C GLY A 377 -2.30 -0.17 -0.59
N VAL A 378 -1.97 -0.59 0.64
CA VAL A 378 -1.44 -1.95 0.86
C VAL A 378 -2.45 -3.01 0.45
N ALA A 379 -3.63 -3.00 1.04
CA ALA A 379 -4.68 -3.96 0.74
C ALA A 379 -5.30 -3.71 -0.64
N LEU A 380 -5.66 -2.46 -0.93
CA LEU A 380 -6.34 -2.09 -2.17
C LEU A 380 -5.48 -2.37 -3.42
N ALA A 381 -4.17 -2.07 -3.40
CA ALA A 381 -3.28 -2.31 -4.53
C ALA A 381 -3.13 -3.81 -4.83
N THR A 382 -3.09 -4.64 -3.80
CA THR A 382 -3.07 -6.10 -3.96
C THR A 382 -4.37 -6.60 -4.61
N ALA A 383 -5.52 -6.12 -4.13
CA ALA A 383 -6.83 -6.52 -4.66
C ALA A 383 -7.04 -6.03 -6.10
N LEU A 384 -6.71 -4.77 -6.39
CA LEU A 384 -6.81 -4.23 -7.75
C LEU A 384 -5.81 -4.89 -8.71
N GLY A 385 -4.63 -5.32 -8.25
CA GLY A 385 -3.72 -6.12 -9.06
C GLY A 385 -4.36 -7.43 -9.53
N ARG A 386 -5.06 -8.12 -8.65
CA ARG A 386 -5.86 -9.32 -9.01
C ARG A 386 -6.96 -9.00 -10.02
N GLU A 387 -7.69 -7.92 -9.83
CA GLU A 387 -8.79 -7.57 -10.76
C GLU A 387 -8.25 -7.13 -12.14
N LEU A 388 -7.14 -6.40 -12.20
CA LEU A 388 -6.48 -6.08 -13.45
C LEU A 388 -5.99 -7.34 -14.19
N ALA A 389 -5.50 -8.35 -13.47
CA ALA A 389 -5.13 -9.65 -14.06
C ALA A 389 -6.33 -10.37 -14.67
N LYS A 390 -7.52 -10.31 -14.04
CA LYS A 390 -8.74 -10.90 -14.59
C LYS A 390 -9.26 -10.20 -15.84
N ALA A 391 -8.99 -8.88 -15.93
CA ALA A 391 -9.45 -8.05 -17.05
C ALA A 391 -8.48 -8.05 -18.24
N SER A 392 -7.27 -8.56 -18.06
CA SER A 392 -6.21 -8.60 -19.07
C SER A 392 -6.07 -9.93 -19.81
#